data_4cf7c63d0f91bc60bd3e2ce7b9ba0463
#
_entry.id   4cf7c63d0f91bc60bd3e2ce7b9ba0463
#
_cell.length_a   1.000
_cell.length_b   1.000
_cell.length_c   1.000
_cell.angle_alpha   90.00
_cell.angle_beta   90.00
_cell.angle_gamma   90.00
#
_symmetry.space_group_name_H-M   'P 1'
#
loop_
_entity.id
_entity.type
_entity.pdbx_description
1 polymer ?
#
loop_
_entity_poly.entity_id
_entity_poly.type
_entity_poly.pdbx_seq_one_letter_code
_entity_poly.pdbx_strand_id
1 'polypeptide(L)'
;MTTLAPPAAPSAPMPIRPGPEPTAGRITTHGPALPRDEDVLTPDALAFLAHLHTRFASRRAELLGERASRRTHISNGRDLGFRPGTAALRADPSWRVAGPGPGLADRRVEITSPLDPASAVAALTSGAQTWVADLEDATSPTWGNVIEGQVLLTDVVRRRLGGPVEWETAPTLIVRPRGWHLVEKHLCWTDPSGRRTAAVASLVDFGLHAFHNAAELVARGSGPYFYLPKIETAAEARLWDDVFTETERCLGLSHGTIRATVLIETITAAFEMEEVLHELRDHCAGLNAGRWDYLFSIIKKFRGRGPSWVLPDRSALTMTTPFMQAYTDLLVATCHRRGAHAIGGMSTAIPDGDDPQATERALAAVAADKRREASQGFDGTWTAHPGLVTTARAAFDAVLGGATDQRGRRPESRTVQAADLLDTRGVTGDVTDAGVRTNVTVALRYLEGWLRGVGAVAIDGHVEDAATAEISRAQLWQWIHHGTVTAEGTEVTRGHVEELLDETLAAQRRTADDRFDEAARMFRAVTLDEDFPTFLTVPGYVEHLVELTHR
;
A
#
# COMPACT_ATOMS: atom_id res chain seq x y z
N MET A 1 -8.89 44.88 -29.52
CA MET A 1 -7.68 44.27 -28.93
C MET A 1 -7.73 44.57 -27.42
N THR A 2 -8.26 43.61 -26.69
CA THR A 2 -8.37 43.71 -25.23
C THR A 2 -7.24 42.84 -24.65
N THR A 3 -6.24 43.50 -24.12
CA THR A 3 -5.09 42.84 -23.46
C THR A 3 -5.56 42.22 -22.14
N LEU A 4 -5.57 40.88 -22.08
CA LEU A 4 -5.73 40.15 -20.84
C LEU A 4 -4.50 40.39 -19.94
N ALA A 5 -4.75 40.79 -18.71
CA ALA A 5 -3.71 40.93 -17.69
C ALA A 5 -3.13 39.55 -17.35
N PRO A 6 -1.82 39.46 -17.02
CA PRO A 6 -1.22 38.22 -16.63
C PRO A 6 -1.82 37.70 -15.30
N PRO A 7 -1.90 36.36 -15.10
CA PRO A 7 -2.41 35.80 -13.86
C PRO A 7 -1.53 36.22 -12.67
N ALA A 8 -2.19 36.56 -11.57
CA ALA A 8 -1.54 36.93 -10.33
C ALA A 8 -0.63 35.80 -9.82
N ALA A 9 0.54 36.17 -9.32
CA ALA A 9 1.47 35.24 -8.69
C ALA A 9 0.78 34.51 -7.51
N PRO A 10 1.07 33.21 -7.30
CA PRO A 10 0.48 32.45 -6.21
C PRO A 10 0.84 33.11 -4.87
N SER A 11 -0.19 33.37 -4.06
CA SER A 11 -0.03 33.89 -2.71
C SER A 11 0.77 32.89 -1.86
N ALA A 12 1.75 33.39 -1.13
CA ALA A 12 2.49 32.59 -0.15
C ALA A 12 1.51 31.85 0.80
N PRO A 13 1.84 30.62 1.23
CA PRO A 13 1.00 29.89 2.17
C PRO A 13 0.74 30.76 3.40
N MET A 14 -0.53 30.85 3.78
CA MET A 14 -0.91 31.62 4.99
C MET A 14 -0.22 31.01 6.21
N PRO A 15 0.37 31.81 7.08
CA PRO A 15 1.02 31.30 8.28
C PRO A 15 -0.03 30.59 9.16
N ILE A 16 0.31 29.37 9.60
CA ILE A 16 -0.43 28.61 10.59
C ILE A 16 -0.60 29.53 11.81
N ARG A 17 -1.83 29.91 12.14
CA ARG A 17 -2.13 30.55 13.41
C ARG A 17 -2.36 29.46 14.45
N PRO A 18 -1.38 29.14 15.31
CA PRO A 18 -1.64 28.27 16.44
C PRO A 18 -2.57 28.99 17.40
N GLY A 19 -3.70 28.40 17.75
CA GLY A 19 -4.42 28.75 18.96
C GLY A 19 -3.49 28.55 20.18
N PRO A 20 -3.79 29.09 21.37
CA PRO A 20 -3.02 28.86 22.58
C PRO A 20 -3.15 27.38 22.99
N GLU A 21 -2.24 26.54 22.50
CA GLU A 21 -2.17 25.12 22.85
C GLU A 21 -1.03 24.87 23.84
N PRO A 22 -1.19 23.83 24.73
CA PRO A 22 -0.10 23.38 25.58
C PRO A 22 1.13 23.09 24.72
N THR A 23 2.31 23.39 25.24
CA THR A 23 3.59 23.28 24.56
C THR A 23 3.64 22.03 23.67
N ALA A 24 3.50 22.22 22.37
CA ALA A 24 3.60 21.13 21.39
C ALA A 24 4.99 20.49 21.57
N GLY A 25 5.06 19.16 21.44
CA GLY A 25 6.33 18.46 21.33
C GLY A 25 7.16 19.02 20.16
N ARG A 26 8.34 18.50 19.94
CA ARG A 26 9.19 18.91 18.81
C ARG A 26 9.64 17.72 18.00
N ILE A 27 9.80 17.91 16.69
CA ILE A 27 10.52 17.00 15.80
C ILE A 27 11.94 17.50 15.59
N THR A 28 12.92 16.62 15.67
CA THR A 28 14.33 16.91 15.35
C THR A 28 14.84 15.91 14.34
N THR A 29 15.64 16.38 13.39
CA THR A 29 16.27 15.56 12.35
C THR A 29 17.60 15.00 12.85
N HIS A 30 17.81 13.71 12.62
CA HIS A 30 19.03 12.95 12.94
C HIS A 30 19.60 12.21 11.74
N GLY A 31 18.95 12.27 10.59
CA GLY A 31 19.47 11.73 9.33
C GLY A 31 20.60 12.60 8.76
N PRO A 32 21.40 12.07 7.82
CA PRO A 32 22.36 12.85 7.07
C PRO A 32 21.66 13.96 6.28
N ALA A 33 22.39 15.07 6.02
CA ALA A 33 21.90 16.13 5.16
C ALA A 33 21.82 15.61 3.70
N LEU A 34 20.72 15.92 3.04
CA LEU A 34 20.44 15.52 1.66
C LEU A 34 20.25 16.77 0.78
N PRO A 35 20.49 16.66 -0.53
CA PRO A 35 20.21 17.76 -1.44
C PRO A 35 18.73 18.20 -1.34
N ARG A 36 18.51 19.48 -1.10
CA ARG A 36 17.17 20.09 -1.03
C ARG A 36 16.27 19.57 0.12
N ASP A 37 16.85 18.92 1.14
CA ASP A 37 16.04 18.50 2.31
C ASP A 37 15.41 19.71 3.02
N GLU A 38 16.04 20.87 2.97
CA GLU A 38 15.52 22.14 3.46
C GLU A 38 14.22 22.59 2.76
N ASP A 39 13.95 22.15 1.54
CA ASP A 39 12.70 22.45 0.81
C ASP A 39 11.48 21.78 1.47
N VAL A 40 11.66 20.65 2.14
CA VAL A 40 10.58 19.86 2.75
C VAL A 40 10.68 19.75 4.27
N LEU A 41 11.87 19.79 4.85
CA LEU A 41 12.08 19.78 6.32
C LEU A 41 12.14 21.21 6.89
N THR A 42 11.28 22.09 6.43
CA THR A 42 11.20 23.47 6.92
C THR A 42 10.80 23.50 8.40
N PRO A 43 11.19 24.56 9.17
CA PRO A 43 10.77 24.70 10.57
C PRO A 43 9.25 24.58 10.76
N ASP A 44 8.46 25.16 9.85
CA ASP A 44 7.00 25.13 9.92
C ASP A 44 6.42 23.73 9.62
N ALA A 45 7.01 23.00 8.65
CA ALA A 45 6.64 21.61 8.38
C ALA A 45 6.96 20.71 9.59
N LEU A 46 8.14 20.87 10.20
CA LEU A 46 8.52 20.12 11.40
C LEU A 46 7.61 20.46 12.60
N ALA A 47 7.19 21.73 12.74
CA ALA A 47 6.22 22.13 13.74
C ALA A 47 4.84 21.50 13.49
N PHE A 48 4.40 21.44 12.23
CA PHE A 48 3.17 20.75 11.84
C PHE A 48 3.23 19.25 12.14
N LEU A 49 4.34 18.57 11.81
CA LEU A 49 4.56 17.18 12.18
C LEU A 49 4.52 16.98 13.71
N ALA A 50 5.15 17.86 14.49
CA ALA A 50 5.12 17.82 15.94
C ALA A 50 3.70 17.94 16.49
N HIS A 51 2.88 18.81 15.89
CA HIS A 51 1.47 18.95 16.23
C HIS A 51 0.69 17.65 15.98
N LEU A 52 0.82 17.04 14.79
CA LEU A 52 0.16 15.77 14.48
C LEU A 52 0.59 14.66 15.44
N HIS A 53 1.90 14.56 15.76
CA HIS A 53 2.40 13.57 16.70
C HIS A 53 1.84 13.78 18.11
N THR A 54 1.78 15.01 18.58
CA THR A 54 1.23 15.34 19.90
C THR A 54 -0.22 14.89 20.05
N ARG A 55 -1.00 14.97 18.97
CA ARG A 55 -2.42 14.59 18.97
C ARG A 55 -2.66 13.09 18.77
N PHE A 56 -1.85 12.43 17.93
CA PHE A 56 -2.22 11.12 17.39
C PHE A 56 -1.27 9.98 17.71
N ALA A 57 -0.02 10.25 18.12
CA ALA A 57 0.97 9.18 18.31
C ALA A 57 0.60 8.21 19.45
N SER A 58 0.00 8.68 20.54
CA SER A 58 -0.42 7.83 21.66
C SER A 58 -1.54 6.89 21.24
N ARG A 59 -2.57 7.42 20.58
CA ARG A 59 -3.69 6.60 20.08
C ARG A 59 -3.24 5.58 19.05
N ARG A 60 -2.29 5.97 18.15
CA ARG A 60 -1.66 5.01 17.24
C ARG A 60 -0.98 3.87 17.99
N ALA A 61 -0.23 4.16 19.07
CA ALA A 61 0.43 3.13 19.86
C ALA A 61 -0.56 2.19 20.54
N GLU A 62 -1.67 2.70 21.06
CA GLU A 62 -2.78 1.93 21.64
C GLU A 62 -3.38 0.96 20.60
N LEU A 63 -3.70 1.44 19.39
CA LEU A 63 -4.26 0.61 18.31
C LEU A 63 -3.29 -0.50 17.86
N LEU A 64 -1.98 -0.23 17.85
CA LEU A 64 -0.99 -1.28 17.56
C LEU A 64 -0.90 -2.32 18.71
N GLY A 65 -1.09 -1.91 19.96
CA GLY A 65 -1.25 -2.82 21.08
C GLY A 65 -2.49 -3.71 20.93
N GLU A 66 -3.61 -3.15 20.47
CA GLU A 66 -4.82 -3.90 20.18
C GLU A 66 -4.63 -4.90 19.02
N ARG A 67 -3.85 -4.54 17.97
CA ARG A 67 -3.46 -5.49 16.90
C ARG A 67 -2.75 -6.71 17.47
N ALA A 68 -1.79 -6.50 18.39
CA ALA A 68 -1.05 -7.57 19.03
C ALA A 68 -1.97 -8.49 19.86
N SER A 69 -2.86 -7.90 20.68
CA SER A 69 -3.85 -8.64 21.47
C SER A 69 -4.81 -9.45 20.58
N ARG A 70 -5.31 -8.83 19.50
CA ARG A 70 -6.21 -9.50 18.53
C ARG A 70 -5.50 -10.67 17.86
N ARG A 71 -4.25 -10.51 17.44
CA ARG A 71 -3.44 -11.60 16.86
C ARG A 71 -3.35 -12.79 17.81
N THR A 72 -3.07 -12.55 19.08
CA THR A 72 -3.02 -13.59 20.10
C THR A 72 -4.35 -14.31 20.25
N HIS A 73 -5.48 -13.57 20.28
CA HIS A 73 -6.80 -14.17 20.37
C HIS A 73 -7.14 -15.06 19.17
N ILE A 74 -6.80 -14.61 17.95
CA ILE A 74 -7.03 -15.39 16.72
C ILE A 74 -6.15 -16.65 16.74
N SER A 75 -4.87 -16.53 17.07
CA SER A 75 -3.95 -17.66 17.17
C SER A 75 -4.44 -18.70 18.20
N ASN A 76 -5.07 -18.25 19.30
CA ASN A 76 -5.63 -19.11 20.35
C ASN A 76 -7.04 -19.65 20.03
N GLY A 77 -7.50 -19.56 18.78
CA GLY A 77 -8.73 -20.23 18.36
C GLY A 77 -9.96 -19.33 18.18
N ARG A 78 -9.85 -18.01 18.44
CA ARG A 78 -10.99 -17.12 18.20
C ARG A 78 -11.17 -16.89 16.70
N ASP A 79 -12.35 -17.22 16.18
CA ASP A 79 -12.68 -16.96 14.79
C ASP A 79 -12.96 -15.47 14.53
N LEU A 80 -12.65 -15.06 13.30
CA LEU A 80 -13.07 -13.76 12.77
C LEU A 80 -14.54 -13.83 12.32
N GLY A 81 -15.23 -12.70 12.41
CA GLY A 81 -16.60 -12.57 11.95
C GLY A 81 -17.03 -11.11 11.92
N PHE A 82 -18.11 -10.84 11.22
CA PHE A 82 -18.74 -9.52 11.23
C PHE A 82 -19.17 -9.14 12.64
N ARG A 83 -18.90 -7.90 13.04
CA ARG A 83 -19.21 -7.42 14.40
C ARG A 83 -20.72 -7.33 14.64
N PRO A 84 -21.29 -8.03 15.62
CA PRO A 84 -22.73 -7.91 15.91
C PRO A 84 -23.14 -6.50 16.32
N GLY A 85 -22.27 -5.78 17.06
CA GLY A 85 -22.56 -4.42 17.55
C GLY A 85 -22.70 -3.36 16.45
N THR A 86 -22.23 -3.63 15.24
CA THR A 86 -22.34 -2.73 14.07
C THR A 86 -23.35 -3.22 13.02
N ALA A 87 -24.15 -4.24 13.35
CA ALA A 87 -25.14 -4.80 12.42
C ALA A 87 -26.15 -3.73 11.94
N ALA A 88 -26.58 -2.84 12.82
CA ALA A 88 -27.48 -1.74 12.48
C ALA A 88 -26.86 -0.78 11.47
N LEU A 89 -25.57 -0.44 11.63
CA LEU A 89 -24.84 0.40 10.70
C LEU A 89 -24.77 -0.23 9.30
N ARG A 90 -24.45 -1.54 9.22
CA ARG A 90 -24.41 -2.27 7.95
C ARG A 90 -25.77 -2.37 7.27
N ALA A 91 -26.84 -2.46 8.06
CA ALA A 91 -28.22 -2.56 7.57
C ALA A 91 -28.81 -1.20 7.17
N ASP A 92 -28.28 -0.09 7.68
CA ASP A 92 -28.80 1.25 7.40
C ASP A 92 -28.53 1.64 5.92
N PRO A 93 -29.57 1.86 5.10
CA PRO A 93 -29.39 2.24 3.70
C PRO A 93 -29.18 3.74 3.50
N SER A 94 -29.25 4.56 4.53
CA SER A 94 -29.33 6.02 4.41
C SER A 94 -27.98 6.69 4.20
N TRP A 95 -26.88 6.14 4.75
CA TRP A 95 -25.57 6.78 4.67
C TRP A 95 -24.76 6.41 3.43
N ARG A 96 -23.95 7.33 2.98
CA ARG A 96 -23.00 7.21 1.86
C ARG A 96 -21.69 7.83 2.26
N VAL A 97 -20.63 7.49 1.49
CA VAL A 97 -19.36 8.21 1.56
C VAL A 97 -19.39 9.44 0.66
N ALA A 98 -18.47 10.36 0.88
CA ALA A 98 -18.33 11.58 0.09
C ALA A 98 -18.06 11.30 -1.41
N GLY A 99 -17.45 10.15 -1.70
CA GLY A 99 -17.11 9.75 -3.07
C GLY A 99 -15.88 10.44 -3.63
N PRO A 100 -15.68 10.39 -4.94
CA PRO A 100 -14.48 10.92 -5.56
C PRO A 100 -14.39 12.44 -5.43
N GLY A 101 -13.15 12.92 -5.22
CA GLY A 101 -12.82 14.33 -5.39
C GLY A 101 -12.57 14.69 -6.86
N PRO A 102 -12.28 15.96 -7.16
CA PRO A 102 -11.93 16.41 -8.50
C PRO A 102 -10.76 15.61 -9.09
N GLY A 103 -10.91 15.12 -10.31
CA GLY A 103 -9.91 14.27 -10.98
C GLY A 103 -9.97 12.78 -10.63
N LEU A 104 -10.81 12.37 -9.68
CA LEU A 104 -10.98 10.96 -9.31
C LEU A 104 -12.29 10.33 -9.81
N ALA A 105 -13.01 11.00 -10.71
CA ALA A 105 -14.28 10.47 -11.26
C ALA A 105 -14.06 9.22 -12.11
N ASP A 106 -13.01 9.20 -12.93
CA ASP A 106 -12.57 8.06 -13.73
C ASP A 106 -11.28 7.48 -13.12
N ARG A 107 -11.34 6.22 -12.69
CA ARG A 107 -10.25 5.50 -12.06
C ARG A 107 -9.99 4.15 -12.72
N ARG A 108 -10.40 3.98 -13.97
CA ARG A 108 -10.35 2.67 -14.63
C ARG A 108 -8.96 2.06 -14.74
N VAL A 109 -7.89 2.88 -14.80
CA VAL A 109 -6.52 2.40 -14.66
C VAL A 109 -5.72 3.35 -13.77
N GLU A 110 -5.18 2.83 -12.71
CA GLU A 110 -4.25 3.48 -11.80
C GLU A 110 -2.87 2.85 -11.97
N ILE A 111 -1.84 3.66 -12.19
CA ILE A 111 -0.46 3.19 -12.21
C ILE A 111 0.19 3.44 -10.85
N THR A 112 0.85 2.42 -10.28
CA THR A 112 1.65 2.58 -9.06
C THR A 112 3.13 2.50 -9.40
N SER A 113 3.94 3.30 -8.72
CA SER A 113 5.40 3.30 -8.90
C SER A 113 6.12 3.82 -7.65
N PRO A 114 7.40 3.47 -7.47
CA PRO A 114 8.25 4.10 -6.48
C PRO A 114 8.44 5.60 -6.76
N LEU A 115 8.94 6.32 -5.76
CA LEU A 115 9.17 7.76 -5.83
C LEU A 115 10.61 8.07 -6.23
N ASP A 116 10.93 7.83 -7.49
CA ASP A 116 12.15 8.31 -8.14
C ASP A 116 11.79 9.08 -9.43
N PRO A 117 12.69 9.96 -9.95
CA PRO A 117 12.37 10.80 -11.10
C PRO A 117 12.00 10.02 -12.37
N ALA A 118 12.65 8.88 -12.64
CA ALA A 118 12.39 8.10 -13.85
C ALA A 118 11.03 7.42 -13.78
N SER A 119 10.71 6.80 -12.65
CA SER A 119 9.40 6.19 -12.37
C SER A 119 8.27 7.21 -12.40
N ALA A 120 8.48 8.41 -11.85
CA ALA A 120 7.51 9.50 -11.88
C ALA A 120 7.21 9.95 -13.32
N VAL A 121 8.23 10.15 -14.16
CA VAL A 121 8.04 10.49 -15.58
C VAL A 121 7.29 9.37 -16.30
N ALA A 122 7.69 8.11 -16.10
CA ALA A 122 7.03 6.96 -16.72
C ALA A 122 5.55 6.85 -16.31
N ALA A 123 5.22 7.10 -15.04
CA ALA A 123 3.84 7.13 -14.57
C ALA A 123 3.05 8.29 -15.16
N LEU A 124 3.59 9.51 -15.14
CA LEU A 124 2.94 10.73 -15.63
C LEU A 124 2.70 10.71 -17.15
N THR A 125 3.47 9.91 -17.91
CA THR A 125 3.32 9.75 -19.37
C THR A 125 2.65 8.44 -19.77
N SER A 126 2.25 7.61 -18.82
CA SER A 126 1.68 6.27 -19.06
C SER A 126 0.30 6.28 -19.72
N GLY A 127 -0.41 7.39 -19.61
CA GLY A 127 -1.80 7.52 -20.00
C GLY A 127 -2.79 6.90 -18.99
N ALA A 128 -2.40 6.48 -17.81
CA ALA A 128 -3.31 6.09 -16.72
C ALA A 128 -4.18 7.28 -16.26
N GLN A 129 -5.30 7.03 -15.60
CA GLN A 129 -6.15 8.07 -15.03
C GLN A 129 -5.59 8.64 -13.74
N THR A 130 -4.97 7.79 -12.93
CA THR A 130 -4.33 8.20 -11.68
C THR A 130 -2.94 7.59 -11.56
N TRP A 131 -2.08 8.27 -10.81
CA TRP A 131 -0.78 7.78 -10.40
C TRP A 131 -0.71 7.64 -8.88
N VAL A 132 -0.46 6.42 -8.44
CA VAL A 132 -0.21 6.12 -7.02
C VAL A 132 1.30 6.22 -6.77
N ALA A 133 1.70 7.34 -6.22
CA ALA A 133 3.07 7.61 -5.76
C ALA A 133 3.27 6.90 -4.43
N ASP A 134 4.08 5.85 -4.44
CA ASP A 134 4.10 4.88 -3.37
C ASP A 134 5.33 5.01 -2.47
N LEU A 135 5.13 5.42 -1.21
CA LEU A 135 6.15 5.45 -0.15
C LEU A 135 6.16 4.17 0.70
N GLU A 136 5.26 3.24 0.44
CA GLU A 136 5.09 2.04 1.26
C GLU A 136 5.76 0.81 0.63
N ASP A 137 5.06 0.02 -0.19
CA ASP A 137 5.59 -1.26 -0.68
C ASP A 137 6.59 -1.12 -1.83
N ALA A 138 6.41 -0.12 -2.72
CA ALA A 138 7.27 0.05 -3.88
C ALA A 138 8.52 0.91 -3.60
N THR A 139 8.64 1.53 -2.43
CA THR A 139 9.80 2.34 -2.06
C THR A 139 10.50 1.74 -0.84
N SER A 140 11.77 1.36 -1.00
CA SER A 140 12.60 1.03 0.16
C SER A 140 12.77 2.27 1.04
N PRO A 141 12.46 2.20 2.36
CA PRO A 141 12.37 3.38 3.21
C PRO A 141 13.74 3.87 3.72
N THR A 142 14.73 3.97 2.83
CA THR A 142 15.97 4.69 3.14
C THR A 142 15.67 6.16 3.37
N TRP A 143 16.48 6.84 4.17
CA TRP A 143 16.31 8.26 4.42
C TRP A 143 16.32 9.08 3.12
N GLY A 144 17.25 8.74 2.19
CA GLY A 144 17.32 9.35 0.86
C GLY A 144 15.97 9.24 0.13
N ASN A 145 15.47 8.02 -0.05
CA ASN A 145 14.23 7.79 -0.80
C ASN A 145 13.02 8.51 -0.18
N VAL A 146 12.94 8.57 1.15
CA VAL A 146 11.83 9.23 1.84
C VAL A 146 11.85 10.74 1.59
N ILE A 147 13.00 11.38 1.76
CA ILE A 147 13.09 12.85 1.65
C ILE A 147 13.14 13.31 0.20
N GLU A 148 13.95 12.68 -0.64
CA GLU A 148 13.99 12.98 -2.07
C GLU A 148 12.65 12.72 -2.74
N GLY A 149 11.91 11.68 -2.29
CA GLY A 149 10.54 11.43 -2.70
C GLY A 149 9.58 12.58 -2.35
N GLN A 150 9.70 13.19 -1.17
CA GLN A 150 8.90 14.36 -0.80
C GLN A 150 9.27 15.61 -1.63
N VAL A 151 10.55 15.80 -1.93
CA VAL A 151 11.01 16.85 -2.84
C VAL A 151 10.43 16.63 -4.24
N LEU A 152 10.51 15.40 -4.75
CA LEU A 152 9.94 15.00 -6.05
C LEU A 152 8.43 15.26 -6.11
N LEU A 153 7.67 14.86 -5.09
CA LEU A 153 6.23 15.14 -5.01
C LEU A 153 5.94 16.65 -5.09
N THR A 154 6.77 17.44 -4.41
CA THR A 154 6.66 18.90 -4.44
C THR A 154 6.94 19.47 -5.83
N ASP A 155 7.94 18.94 -6.53
CA ASP A 155 8.26 19.35 -7.90
C ASP A 155 7.16 18.92 -8.90
N VAL A 156 6.60 17.72 -8.74
CA VAL A 156 5.46 17.23 -9.56
C VAL A 156 4.25 18.15 -9.39
N VAL A 157 3.84 18.41 -8.14
CA VAL A 157 2.67 19.27 -7.87
C VAL A 157 2.86 20.68 -8.44
N ARG A 158 4.09 21.21 -8.41
CA ARG A 158 4.43 22.51 -8.98
C ARG A 158 4.78 22.48 -10.47
N ARG A 159 4.68 21.31 -11.12
CA ARG A 159 5.00 21.09 -12.54
C ARG A 159 6.44 21.49 -12.89
N ARG A 160 7.38 21.18 -12.00
CA ARG A 160 8.81 21.48 -12.14
C ARG A 160 9.63 20.28 -12.61
N LEU A 161 9.01 19.10 -12.69
CA LEU A 161 9.69 17.91 -13.18
C LEU A 161 10.00 18.07 -14.67
N GLY A 162 11.27 17.88 -15.04
CA GLY A 162 11.72 17.86 -16.43
C GLY A 162 11.22 16.63 -17.17
N GLY A 163 11.23 16.66 -18.50
CA GLY A 163 10.86 15.54 -19.34
C GLY A 163 9.63 15.83 -20.22
N PRO A 164 9.08 14.82 -20.91
CA PRO A 164 8.02 14.96 -21.88
C PRO A 164 6.61 14.94 -21.25
N VAL A 165 6.45 15.47 -20.03
CA VAL A 165 5.16 15.42 -19.30
C VAL A 165 4.19 16.46 -19.86
N GLU A 166 3.05 16.00 -20.39
CA GLU A 166 1.93 16.84 -20.77
C GLU A 166 0.99 17.01 -19.56
N TRP A 167 1.17 18.09 -18.80
CA TRP A 167 0.51 18.31 -17.51
C TRP A 167 -1.01 18.40 -17.56
N GLU A 168 -1.59 18.73 -18.71
CA GLU A 168 -3.04 18.82 -18.92
C GLU A 168 -3.71 17.45 -18.99
N THR A 169 -2.97 16.42 -19.38
CA THR A 169 -3.42 15.04 -19.50
C THR A 169 -2.75 14.09 -18.52
N ALA A 170 -1.88 14.63 -17.68
CA ALA A 170 -1.17 13.83 -16.68
C ALA A 170 -2.14 13.20 -15.67
N PRO A 171 -1.86 11.98 -15.20
CA PRO A 171 -2.66 11.30 -14.19
C PRO A 171 -2.84 12.12 -12.91
N THR A 172 -4.00 11.98 -12.29
CA THR A 172 -4.24 12.54 -10.95
C THR A 172 -3.34 11.86 -9.91
N LEU A 173 -2.60 12.66 -9.15
CA LEU A 173 -1.69 12.17 -8.11
C LEU A 173 -2.46 11.66 -6.89
N ILE A 174 -2.13 10.47 -6.44
CA ILE A 174 -2.54 9.90 -5.15
C ILE A 174 -1.26 9.43 -4.44
N VAL A 175 -1.08 9.73 -3.16
CA VAL A 175 0.10 9.32 -2.39
C VAL A 175 -0.25 8.16 -1.47
N ARG A 176 0.55 7.10 -1.48
CA ARG A 176 0.45 6.01 -0.49
C ARG A 176 1.52 6.22 0.60
N PRO A 177 1.16 6.76 1.77
CA PRO A 177 2.09 6.87 2.88
C PRO A 177 2.36 5.49 3.50
N ARG A 178 3.49 5.36 4.19
CA ARG A 178 3.80 4.15 4.96
C ARG A 178 2.70 3.83 5.99
N GLY A 179 2.49 2.52 6.24
CA GLY A 179 1.46 2.04 7.16
C GLY A 179 1.70 2.43 8.62
N TRP A 180 0.63 2.38 9.46
CA TRP A 180 0.67 2.74 10.89
C TRP A 180 1.73 1.99 11.72
N HIS A 181 2.17 0.81 11.26
CA HIS A 181 3.14 -0.02 11.97
C HIS A 181 4.59 0.47 11.83
N LEU A 182 4.89 1.31 10.83
CA LEU A 182 6.24 1.80 10.55
C LEU A 182 6.58 3.08 11.32
N VAL A 183 7.88 3.28 11.51
CA VAL A 183 8.45 4.46 12.16
C VAL A 183 9.54 5.07 11.27
N GLU A 184 9.79 6.37 11.45
CA GLU A 184 10.87 7.11 10.82
C GLU A 184 11.92 7.45 11.88
N LYS A 185 13.00 6.67 11.94
CA LYS A 185 14.02 6.80 12.99
C LYS A 185 14.97 7.97 12.78
N HIS A 186 15.07 8.50 11.56
CA HIS A 186 15.86 9.70 11.28
C HIS A 186 15.18 10.99 11.77
N LEU A 187 13.89 10.90 12.15
CA LEU A 187 13.16 11.95 12.83
C LEU A 187 12.81 11.52 14.26
N CYS A 188 13.23 12.32 15.23
CA CYS A 188 12.92 12.09 16.65
C CYS A 188 11.81 13.03 17.11
N TRP A 189 10.71 12.47 17.58
CA TRP A 189 9.67 13.21 18.27
C TRP A 189 9.93 13.22 19.78
N THR A 190 10.06 14.43 20.32
CA THR A 190 10.09 14.68 21.76
C THR A 190 8.73 15.17 22.18
N ASP A 191 8.02 14.40 23.00
CA ASP A 191 6.69 14.76 23.49
C ASP A 191 6.75 15.91 24.53
N PRO A 192 5.59 16.50 24.91
CA PRO A 192 5.55 17.55 25.92
C PRO A 192 6.12 17.16 27.29
N SER A 193 6.23 15.87 27.61
CA SER A 193 6.84 15.37 28.85
C SER A 193 8.36 15.24 28.75
N GLY A 194 8.94 15.43 27.57
CA GLY A 194 10.36 15.25 27.29
C GLY A 194 10.76 13.83 26.85
N ARG A 195 9.82 12.91 26.71
CA ARG A 195 10.07 11.56 26.22
C ARG A 195 10.39 11.58 24.73
N ARG A 196 11.47 10.92 24.33
CA ARG A 196 11.92 10.83 22.95
C ARG A 196 11.55 9.49 22.33
N THR A 197 10.97 9.52 21.12
CA THR A 197 10.64 8.34 20.32
C THR A 197 10.92 8.61 18.85
N ALA A 198 11.07 7.56 18.05
CA ALA A 198 11.06 7.71 16.59
C ALA A 198 9.72 8.29 16.13
N ALA A 199 9.75 9.12 15.11
CA ALA A 199 8.54 9.66 14.51
C ALA A 199 7.69 8.54 13.89
N VAL A 200 6.39 8.73 13.78
CA VAL A 200 5.46 7.81 13.12
C VAL A 200 5.57 8.02 11.62
N ALA A 201 6.02 7.01 10.87
CA ALA A 201 6.28 7.13 9.43
C ALA A 201 5.06 7.61 8.64
N SER A 202 3.87 7.09 8.95
CA SER A 202 2.61 7.52 8.32
C SER A 202 2.34 9.01 8.48
N LEU A 203 2.59 9.55 9.68
CA LEU A 203 2.39 10.98 9.96
C LEU A 203 3.47 11.84 9.30
N VAL A 204 4.67 11.31 9.10
CA VAL A 204 5.75 12.00 8.38
C VAL A 204 5.40 12.10 6.90
N ASP A 205 5.12 10.96 6.26
CA ASP A 205 4.86 10.89 4.82
C ASP A 205 3.62 11.71 4.43
N PHE A 206 2.52 11.48 5.15
CA PHE A 206 1.28 12.23 4.98
C PHE A 206 1.46 13.71 5.27
N GLY A 207 2.06 14.04 6.43
CA GLY A 207 2.14 15.40 6.93
C GLY A 207 3.01 16.29 6.07
N LEU A 208 4.18 15.82 5.61
CA LEU A 208 5.04 16.58 4.69
C LEU A 208 4.32 16.85 3.36
N HIS A 209 3.73 15.80 2.76
CA HIS A 209 3.01 15.97 1.50
C HIS A 209 1.81 16.94 1.64
N ALA A 210 0.98 16.75 2.66
CA ALA A 210 -0.18 17.62 2.89
C ALA A 210 0.24 19.08 3.16
N PHE A 211 1.24 19.28 4.03
CA PHE A 211 1.71 20.62 4.39
C PHE A 211 2.20 21.40 3.18
N HIS A 212 3.05 20.79 2.35
CA HIS A 212 3.66 21.50 1.22
C HIS A 212 2.77 21.59 0.00
N ASN A 213 1.82 20.65 -0.19
CA ASN A 213 1.20 20.45 -1.49
C ASN A 213 -0.32 20.60 -1.49
N ALA A 214 -1.02 20.45 -0.34
CA ALA A 214 -2.48 20.40 -0.35
C ALA A 214 -3.14 21.66 -0.93
N ALA A 215 -2.68 22.85 -0.52
CA ALA A 215 -3.22 24.10 -1.02
C ALA A 215 -3.00 24.30 -2.53
N GLU A 216 -1.83 23.91 -3.04
CA GLU A 216 -1.50 23.99 -4.46
C GLU A 216 -2.33 23.01 -5.29
N LEU A 217 -2.52 21.76 -4.81
CA LEU A 217 -3.37 20.76 -5.45
C LEU A 217 -4.82 21.26 -5.57
N VAL A 218 -5.36 21.84 -4.51
CA VAL A 218 -6.71 22.44 -4.52
C VAL A 218 -6.79 23.61 -5.51
N ALA A 219 -5.80 24.51 -5.49
CA ALA A 219 -5.75 25.64 -6.42
C ALA A 219 -5.68 25.21 -7.90
N ARG A 220 -5.14 24.01 -8.17
CA ARG A 220 -5.07 23.42 -9.50
C ARG A 220 -6.32 22.61 -9.87
N GLY A 221 -7.36 22.59 -9.06
CA GLY A 221 -8.60 21.86 -9.31
C GLY A 221 -8.51 20.36 -9.07
N SER A 222 -7.56 19.94 -8.24
CA SER A 222 -7.40 18.58 -7.74
C SER A 222 -7.61 18.56 -6.22
N GLY A 223 -7.01 17.65 -5.50
CA GLY A 223 -6.99 17.59 -4.04
C GLY A 223 -5.84 16.75 -3.51
N PRO A 224 -5.57 16.82 -2.19
CA PRO A 224 -4.65 15.93 -1.53
C PRO A 224 -5.29 14.56 -1.36
N TYR A 225 -4.86 13.59 -2.18
CA TYR A 225 -5.44 12.25 -2.23
C TYR A 225 -4.46 11.22 -1.72
N PHE A 226 -4.99 10.22 -0.99
CA PHE A 226 -4.16 9.21 -0.33
C PHE A 226 -4.70 7.80 -0.54
N TYR A 227 -3.79 6.82 -0.56
CA TYR A 227 -4.07 5.42 -0.35
C TYR A 227 -3.66 5.01 1.06
N LEU A 228 -4.53 4.35 1.81
CA LEU A 228 -4.28 3.96 3.20
C LEU A 228 -3.95 2.47 3.28
N PRO A 229 -2.66 2.11 3.52
CA PRO A 229 -2.24 0.72 3.52
C PRO A 229 -2.40 0.06 4.89
N LYS A 230 -2.46 -1.28 4.87
CA LYS A 230 -2.30 -2.15 6.04
C LYS A 230 -3.28 -1.86 7.19
N ILE A 231 -4.46 -1.31 6.89
CA ILE A 231 -5.54 -1.11 7.86
C ILE A 231 -6.05 -2.47 8.33
N GLU A 232 -6.20 -2.64 9.64
CA GLU A 232 -6.74 -3.85 10.24
C GLU A 232 -8.14 -3.66 10.84
N THR A 233 -8.55 -2.43 11.12
CA THR A 233 -9.82 -2.13 11.80
C THR A 233 -10.41 -0.78 11.43
N ALA A 234 -11.70 -0.62 11.67
CA ALA A 234 -12.39 0.66 11.57
C ALA A 234 -11.84 1.72 12.55
N ALA A 235 -11.32 1.31 13.72
CA ALA A 235 -10.70 2.25 14.66
C ALA A 235 -9.41 2.89 14.10
N GLU A 236 -8.67 2.15 13.29
CA GLU A 236 -7.50 2.68 12.58
C GLU A 236 -7.90 3.60 11.42
N ALA A 237 -9.00 3.30 10.74
CA ALA A 237 -9.61 4.19 9.76
C ALA A 237 -10.10 5.48 10.42
N ARG A 238 -10.74 5.41 11.60
CA ARG A 238 -11.12 6.57 12.40
C ARG A 238 -9.92 7.42 12.81
N LEU A 239 -8.78 6.82 13.12
CA LEU A 239 -7.57 7.59 13.40
C LEU A 239 -7.14 8.42 12.18
N TRP A 240 -7.22 7.87 10.97
CA TRP A 240 -6.95 8.62 9.74
C TRP A 240 -7.96 9.74 9.50
N ASP A 241 -9.26 9.51 9.74
CA ASP A 241 -10.30 10.55 9.63
C ASP A 241 -10.04 11.74 10.55
N ASP A 242 -9.64 11.44 11.80
CA ASP A 242 -9.28 12.48 12.77
C ASP A 242 -7.99 13.24 12.36
N VAL A 243 -7.00 12.55 11.77
CA VAL A 243 -5.79 13.17 11.20
C VAL A 243 -6.14 14.08 10.02
N PHE A 244 -7.01 13.65 9.12
CA PHE A 244 -7.45 14.44 7.97
C PHE A 244 -8.22 15.68 8.41
N THR A 245 -9.19 15.52 9.29
CA THR A 245 -9.98 16.62 9.84
C THR A 245 -9.10 17.67 10.51
N GLU A 246 -8.13 17.24 11.33
CA GLU A 246 -7.20 18.15 11.98
C GLU A 246 -6.26 18.85 10.98
N THR A 247 -5.80 18.11 9.97
CA THR A 247 -4.95 18.66 8.91
C THR A 247 -5.69 19.73 8.11
N GLU A 248 -6.93 19.46 7.70
CA GLU A 248 -7.78 20.44 7.00
C GLU A 248 -7.97 21.70 7.84
N ARG A 249 -8.24 21.54 9.13
CA ARG A 249 -8.36 22.68 10.07
C ARG A 249 -7.06 23.50 10.15
N CYS A 250 -5.91 22.83 10.28
CA CYS A 250 -4.61 23.50 10.38
C CYS A 250 -4.21 24.23 9.10
N LEU A 251 -4.52 23.64 7.95
CA LEU A 251 -4.15 24.18 6.63
C LEU A 251 -5.23 25.10 6.04
N GLY A 252 -6.35 25.33 6.74
CA GLY A 252 -7.45 26.18 6.28
C GLY A 252 -8.19 25.60 5.07
N LEU A 253 -8.20 24.28 4.92
CA LEU A 253 -8.96 23.59 3.89
C LEU A 253 -10.40 23.33 4.35
N SER A 254 -11.33 23.26 3.41
CA SER A 254 -12.69 22.84 3.72
C SER A 254 -12.72 21.39 4.18
N HIS A 255 -13.60 21.07 5.15
CA HIS A 255 -13.78 19.68 5.60
C HIS A 255 -14.15 18.77 4.43
N GLY A 256 -13.52 17.61 4.35
CA GLY A 256 -13.70 16.66 3.28
C GLY A 256 -12.97 17.02 1.96
N THR A 257 -12.02 17.95 1.96
CA THR A 257 -11.13 18.20 0.82
C THR A 257 -10.18 17.05 0.58
N ILE A 258 -9.61 16.47 1.65
CA ILE A 258 -8.79 15.27 1.58
C ILE A 258 -9.66 14.09 1.18
N ARG A 259 -9.18 13.25 0.25
CA ARG A 259 -9.83 11.99 -0.10
C ARG A 259 -8.87 10.83 0.08
N ALA A 260 -9.42 9.71 0.56
CA ALA A 260 -8.66 8.49 0.75
C ALA A 260 -9.35 7.28 0.11
N THR A 261 -8.54 6.38 -0.43
CA THR A 261 -8.94 5.02 -0.78
C THR A 261 -8.25 4.07 0.19
N VAL A 262 -8.98 3.11 0.74
CA VAL A 262 -8.43 2.16 1.71
C VAL A 262 -8.10 0.84 1.03
N LEU A 263 -6.87 0.36 1.21
CA LEU A 263 -6.50 -1.00 0.83
C LEU A 263 -7.10 -1.99 1.83
N ILE A 264 -8.04 -2.80 1.36
CA ILE A 264 -8.54 -3.95 2.12
C ILE A 264 -7.60 -5.12 1.85
N GLU A 265 -6.48 -5.09 2.48
CA GLU A 265 -5.37 -6.01 2.29
C GLU A 265 -5.00 -6.77 3.57
N THR A 266 -5.90 -6.76 4.53
CA THR A 266 -5.80 -7.61 5.71
C THR A 266 -7.09 -8.37 5.92
N ILE A 267 -6.98 -9.64 6.29
CA ILE A 267 -8.16 -10.48 6.57
C ILE A 267 -9.06 -9.88 7.64
N THR A 268 -8.51 -9.14 8.58
CA THR A 268 -9.28 -8.47 9.63
C THR A 268 -10.12 -7.31 9.10
N ALA A 269 -9.58 -6.49 8.19
CA ALA A 269 -10.31 -5.39 7.56
C ALA A 269 -11.43 -5.88 6.65
N ALA A 270 -11.31 -7.08 6.07
CA ALA A 270 -12.38 -7.67 5.24
C ALA A 270 -13.70 -7.83 6.01
N PHE A 271 -13.64 -8.03 7.32
CA PHE A 271 -14.81 -8.12 8.19
C PHE A 271 -15.36 -6.76 8.66
N GLU A 272 -14.65 -5.67 8.37
CA GLU A 272 -14.98 -4.32 8.84
C GLU A 272 -15.08 -3.30 7.67
N MET A 273 -15.29 -3.74 6.42
CA MET A 273 -15.32 -2.85 5.25
C MET A 273 -16.38 -1.74 5.37
N GLU A 274 -17.58 -2.07 5.82
CA GLU A 274 -18.65 -1.09 6.02
C GLU A 274 -18.29 -0.10 7.13
N GLU A 275 -17.73 -0.61 8.22
CA GLU A 275 -17.29 0.21 9.35
C GLU A 275 -16.13 1.13 8.97
N VAL A 276 -15.18 0.64 8.18
CA VAL A 276 -14.06 1.44 7.62
C VAL A 276 -14.60 2.58 6.76
N LEU A 277 -15.51 2.28 5.84
CA LEU A 277 -16.16 3.30 5.02
C LEU A 277 -16.94 4.33 5.86
N HIS A 278 -17.62 3.87 6.91
CA HIS A 278 -18.40 4.74 7.77
C HIS A 278 -17.53 5.69 8.59
N GLU A 279 -16.44 5.20 9.14
CA GLU A 279 -15.50 6.05 9.90
C GLU A 279 -14.84 7.12 9.02
N LEU A 280 -14.54 6.79 7.77
CA LEU A 280 -13.94 7.71 6.79
C LEU A 280 -14.97 8.40 5.88
N ARG A 281 -16.27 8.33 6.15
CA ARG A 281 -17.31 8.68 5.17
C ARG A 281 -17.17 10.06 4.53
N ASP A 282 -16.65 11.03 5.26
CA ASP A 282 -16.47 12.41 4.77
C ASP A 282 -15.20 12.57 3.91
N HIS A 283 -14.28 11.61 4.01
CA HIS A 283 -13.00 11.61 3.29
C HIS A 283 -12.82 10.40 2.34
N CYS A 284 -13.75 9.45 2.29
CA CYS A 284 -13.55 8.22 1.53
C CYS A 284 -13.94 8.38 0.06
N ALA A 285 -13.04 7.94 -0.85
CA ALA A 285 -13.28 7.80 -2.27
C ALA A 285 -13.53 6.35 -2.70
N GLY A 286 -12.98 5.36 -2.00
CA GLY A 286 -13.09 3.96 -2.40
C GLY A 286 -12.37 2.96 -1.52
N LEU A 287 -12.51 1.69 -1.89
CA LEU A 287 -11.71 0.58 -1.38
C LEU A 287 -10.93 -0.07 -2.53
N ASN A 288 -9.78 -0.64 -2.20
CA ASN A 288 -8.95 -1.37 -3.16
C ASN A 288 -8.70 -2.81 -2.68
N ALA A 289 -8.62 -3.75 -3.63
CA ALA A 289 -8.36 -5.16 -3.36
C ALA A 289 -6.86 -5.47 -3.42
N GLY A 290 -6.19 -5.49 -2.26
CA GLY A 290 -4.76 -5.81 -2.14
C GLY A 290 -4.51 -7.30 -1.96
N ARG A 291 -4.21 -8.04 -3.05
CA ARG A 291 -4.15 -9.50 -3.07
C ARG A 291 -3.08 -10.10 -2.18
N TRP A 292 -1.81 -9.71 -2.38
CA TRP A 292 -0.69 -10.42 -1.75
C TRP A 292 -0.62 -10.18 -0.25
N ASP A 293 -0.81 -8.96 0.18
CA ASP A 293 -0.94 -8.64 1.60
C ASP A 293 -2.13 -9.33 2.28
N TYR A 294 -3.26 -9.44 1.56
CA TYR A 294 -4.43 -10.16 2.07
C TYR A 294 -4.09 -11.61 2.36
N LEU A 295 -3.46 -12.31 1.40
CA LEU A 295 -2.99 -13.69 1.56
C LEU A 295 -1.93 -13.81 2.65
N PHE A 296 -0.95 -12.92 2.68
CA PHE A 296 0.04 -12.83 3.75
C PHE A 296 -0.63 -12.66 5.12
N SER A 297 -1.65 -11.80 5.20
CA SER A 297 -2.36 -11.58 6.46
C SER A 297 -3.08 -12.82 6.98
N ILE A 298 -3.58 -13.69 6.09
CA ILE A 298 -4.17 -14.98 6.46
C ILE A 298 -3.11 -15.85 7.13
N ILE A 299 -1.97 -16.06 6.49
CA ILE A 299 -0.87 -16.84 7.08
C ILE A 299 -0.49 -16.24 8.44
N LYS A 300 -0.22 -14.95 8.48
CA LYS A 300 0.19 -14.22 9.69
C LYS A 300 -0.80 -14.37 10.86
N LYS A 301 -2.10 -14.30 10.60
CA LYS A 301 -3.13 -14.35 11.64
C LYS A 301 -3.46 -15.78 12.09
N PHE A 302 -3.41 -16.73 11.17
CA PHE A 302 -3.83 -18.12 11.44
C PHE A 302 -2.69 -19.11 11.57
N ARG A 303 -1.42 -18.67 11.53
CA ARG A 303 -0.24 -19.54 11.56
C ARG A 303 -0.18 -20.54 12.73
N GLY A 304 -0.81 -20.22 13.86
CA GLY A 304 -0.91 -21.12 15.03
C GLY A 304 -2.13 -22.05 15.03
N ARG A 305 -2.94 -22.05 13.96
CA ARG A 305 -4.23 -22.77 13.89
C ARG A 305 -4.13 -24.16 13.26
N GLY A 306 -2.93 -24.64 12.97
CA GLY A 306 -2.67 -25.97 12.43
C GLY A 306 -2.68 -26.07 10.90
N PRO A 307 -2.45 -27.28 10.36
CA PRO A 307 -2.17 -27.49 8.95
C PRO A 307 -3.35 -27.22 8.02
N SER A 308 -4.57 -27.16 8.53
CA SER A 308 -5.76 -26.81 7.72
C SER A 308 -5.75 -25.37 7.17
N TRP A 309 -4.81 -24.55 7.62
CA TRP A 309 -4.62 -23.17 7.16
C TRP A 309 -3.41 -23.03 6.22
N VAL A 310 -2.73 -24.11 5.91
CA VAL A 310 -1.62 -24.10 4.94
C VAL A 310 -2.16 -23.77 3.56
N LEU A 311 -1.53 -22.80 2.92
CA LEU A 311 -1.89 -22.37 1.56
C LEU A 311 -0.98 -23.08 0.53
N PRO A 312 -1.51 -23.44 -0.65
CA PRO A 312 -0.72 -23.99 -1.75
C PRO A 312 0.20 -22.92 -2.37
N ASP A 313 0.89 -23.29 -3.45
CA ASP A 313 1.73 -22.35 -4.21
C ASP A 313 1.01 -21.03 -4.50
N ARG A 314 1.75 -19.93 -4.48
CA ARG A 314 1.18 -18.59 -4.75
C ARG A 314 0.53 -18.50 -6.14
N SER A 315 0.97 -19.29 -7.12
CA SER A 315 0.37 -19.37 -8.46
C SER A 315 -1.05 -19.96 -8.46
N ALA A 316 -1.38 -20.83 -7.51
CA ALA A 316 -2.71 -21.39 -7.34
C ALA A 316 -3.69 -20.44 -6.62
N LEU A 317 -3.18 -19.44 -5.93
CA LEU A 317 -3.96 -18.46 -5.15
C LEU A 317 -4.46 -17.33 -6.02
N THR A 318 -5.35 -17.61 -6.95
CA THR A 318 -5.90 -16.61 -7.88
C THR A 318 -7.11 -15.89 -7.30
N MET A 319 -7.52 -14.78 -7.92
CA MET A 319 -8.74 -14.05 -7.51
C MET A 319 -10.03 -14.82 -7.80
N THR A 320 -9.94 -16.00 -8.44
CA THR A 320 -11.06 -16.91 -8.70
C THR A 320 -11.15 -18.04 -7.66
N THR A 321 -10.19 -18.15 -6.73
CA THR A 321 -10.34 -19.08 -5.60
C THR A 321 -11.53 -18.68 -4.73
N PRO A 322 -12.30 -19.63 -4.15
CA PRO A 322 -13.59 -19.33 -3.54
C PRO A 322 -13.57 -18.22 -2.49
N PHE A 323 -12.62 -18.22 -1.56
CA PHE A 323 -12.54 -17.20 -0.53
C PHE A 323 -12.07 -15.83 -1.08
N MET A 324 -11.21 -15.82 -2.12
CA MET A 324 -10.78 -14.59 -2.80
C MET A 324 -11.93 -13.99 -3.62
N GLN A 325 -12.76 -14.84 -4.23
CA GLN A 325 -13.96 -14.38 -4.92
C GLN A 325 -14.97 -13.81 -3.91
N ALA A 326 -15.20 -14.48 -2.79
CA ALA A 326 -16.07 -13.97 -1.72
C ALA A 326 -15.58 -12.60 -1.21
N TYR A 327 -14.26 -12.45 -1.03
CA TYR A 327 -13.65 -11.18 -0.63
C TYR A 327 -13.90 -10.07 -1.66
N THR A 328 -13.69 -10.32 -2.95
CA THR A 328 -13.93 -9.31 -4.00
C THR A 328 -15.41 -9.00 -4.19
N ASP A 329 -16.28 -10.00 -4.13
CA ASP A 329 -17.73 -9.80 -4.20
C ASP A 329 -18.24 -8.92 -3.04
N LEU A 330 -17.74 -9.16 -1.82
CA LEU A 330 -18.06 -8.35 -0.65
C LEU A 330 -17.57 -6.92 -0.82
N LEU A 331 -16.34 -6.72 -1.31
CA LEU A 331 -15.74 -5.41 -1.51
C LEU A 331 -16.55 -4.58 -2.51
N VAL A 332 -16.85 -5.13 -3.69
CA VAL A 332 -17.64 -4.46 -4.73
C VAL A 332 -19.03 -4.12 -4.22
N ALA A 333 -19.72 -5.09 -3.60
CA ALA A 333 -21.08 -4.88 -3.07
C ALA A 333 -21.12 -3.80 -2.00
N THR A 334 -20.11 -3.77 -1.10
CA THR A 334 -19.98 -2.76 -0.05
C THR A 334 -19.72 -1.38 -0.63
N CYS A 335 -18.75 -1.25 -1.55
CA CYS A 335 -18.44 0.02 -2.22
C CYS A 335 -19.66 0.61 -2.93
N HIS A 336 -20.31 -0.16 -3.79
CA HIS A 336 -21.44 0.32 -4.58
C HIS A 336 -22.65 0.66 -3.70
N ARG A 337 -22.89 -0.10 -2.64
CA ARG A 337 -23.93 0.24 -1.65
C ARG A 337 -23.71 1.61 -1.03
N ARG A 338 -22.45 1.99 -0.81
CA ARG A 338 -22.06 3.23 -0.12
C ARG A 338 -21.65 4.36 -1.04
N GLY A 339 -21.67 4.16 -2.37
CA GLY A 339 -21.28 5.17 -3.37
C GLY A 339 -19.77 5.37 -3.49
N ALA A 340 -18.99 4.41 -2.99
CA ALA A 340 -17.54 4.36 -3.09
C ALA A 340 -17.10 3.66 -4.38
N HIS A 341 -15.88 3.96 -4.87
CA HIS A 341 -15.25 3.17 -5.93
C HIS A 341 -14.71 1.83 -5.40
N ALA A 342 -14.87 0.78 -6.18
CA ALA A 342 -14.22 -0.51 -5.98
C ALA A 342 -13.04 -0.61 -6.96
N ILE A 343 -11.81 -0.66 -6.45
CA ILE A 343 -10.60 -0.73 -7.27
C ILE A 343 -9.99 -2.13 -7.16
N GLY A 344 -9.73 -2.74 -8.30
CA GLY A 344 -9.16 -4.09 -8.42
C GLY A 344 -7.67 -4.17 -8.10
N GLY A 345 -7.14 -5.38 -8.17
CA GLY A 345 -5.76 -5.69 -7.81
C GLY A 345 -4.73 -5.26 -8.85
N MET A 346 -3.46 -5.27 -8.43
CA MET A 346 -2.33 -4.88 -9.26
C MET A 346 -1.93 -5.99 -10.25
N SER A 347 -1.70 -5.61 -11.51
CA SER A 347 -0.99 -6.42 -12.50
C SER A 347 0.49 -6.03 -12.52
N THR A 348 1.37 -7.02 -12.40
CA THR A 348 2.81 -6.83 -12.20
C THR A 348 3.67 -7.32 -13.37
N ALA A 349 3.07 -7.89 -14.42
CA ALA A 349 3.80 -8.39 -15.58
C ALA A 349 4.62 -7.28 -16.24
N ILE A 350 5.82 -7.62 -16.67
CA ILE A 350 6.71 -6.75 -17.43
C ILE A 350 6.73 -7.25 -18.88
N PRO A 351 6.22 -6.46 -19.84
CA PRO A 351 6.38 -6.79 -21.25
C PRO A 351 7.87 -6.86 -21.63
N ASP A 352 8.29 -7.97 -22.23
CA ASP A 352 9.66 -8.21 -22.63
C ASP A 352 9.84 -7.85 -24.11
N GLY A 353 10.63 -6.82 -24.40
CA GLY A 353 10.91 -6.39 -25.77
C GLY A 353 11.71 -7.41 -26.59
N ASP A 354 12.46 -8.28 -25.93
CA ASP A 354 13.32 -9.29 -26.56
C ASP A 354 12.57 -10.62 -26.80
N ASP A 355 11.45 -10.87 -26.10
CA ASP A 355 10.55 -12.02 -26.33
C ASP A 355 9.10 -11.57 -26.61
N PRO A 356 8.75 -11.33 -27.90
CA PRO A 356 7.40 -10.95 -28.29
C PRO A 356 6.32 -11.97 -27.92
N GLN A 357 6.65 -13.27 -27.89
CA GLN A 357 5.68 -14.33 -27.54
C GLN A 357 5.40 -14.33 -26.02
N ALA A 358 6.43 -14.15 -25.19
CA ALA A 358 6.24 -13.99 -23.74
C ALA A 358 5.41 -12.74 -23.44
N THR A 359 5.69 -11.63 -24.12
CA THR A 359 4.91 -10.39 -24.02
C THR A 359 3.45 -10.61 -24.39
N GLU A 360 3.16 -11.27 -25.53
CA GLU A 360 1.78 -11.56 -25.95
C GLU A 360 1.04 -12.40 -24.89
N ARG A 361 1.67 -13.45 -24.38
CA ARG A 361 1.08 -14.28 -23.29
C ARG A 361 0.81 -13.46 -22.04
N ALA A 362 1.75 -12.62 -21.60
CA ALA A 362 1.61 -11.77 -20.42
C ALA A 362 0.46 -10.77 -20.58
N LEU A 363 0.40 -10.07 -21.71
CA LEU A 363 -0.69 -9.11 -22.03
C LEU A 363 -2.06 -9.81 -22.14
N ALA A 364 -2.12 -11.01 -22.71
CA ALA A 364 -3.36 -11.79 -22.77
C ALA A 364 -3.86 -12.19 -21.37
N ALA A 365 -2.95 -12.60 -20.47
CA ALA A 365 -3.28 -12.92 -19.08
C ALA A 365 -3.78 -11.67 -18.34
N VAL A 366 -3.12 -10.53 -18.49
CA VAL A 366 -3.56 -9.24 -17.92
C VAL A 366 -4.93 -8.86 -18.45
N ALA A 367 -5.16 -8.94 -19.77
CA ALA A 367 -6.45 -8.64 -20.37
C ALA A 367 -7.58 -9.54 -19.86
N ALA A 368 -7.30 -10.82 -19.62
CA ALA A 368 -8.28 -11.75 -19.07
C ALA A 368 -8.62 -11.41 -17.60
N ASP A 369 -7.60 -11.12 -16.77
CA ASP A 369 -7.78 -10.72 -15.37
C ASP A 369 -8.57 -9.41 -15.27
N LYS A 370 -8.23 -8.39 -16.05
CA LYS A 370 -8.92 -7.08 -16.01
C LYS A 370 -10.34 -7.13 -16.55
N ARG A 371 -10.61 -7.97 -17.55
CA ARG A 371 -12.00 -8.22 -18.00
C ARG A 371 -12.83 -8.90 -16.91
N ARG A 372 -12.24 -9.83 -16.17
CA ARG A 372 -12.90 -10.46 -15.01
C ARG A 372 -13.24 -9.41 -13.96
N GLU A 373 -12.28 -8.58 -13.53
CA GLU A 373 -12.50 -7.50 -12.55
C GLU A 373 -13.60 -6.55 -13.02
N ALA A 374 -13.51 -6.00 -14.21
CA ALA A 374 -14.53 -5.11 -14.77
C ALA A 374 -15.92 -5.76 -14.79
N SER A 375 -16.00 -7.05 -15.18
CA SER A 375 -17.27 -7.80 -15.23
C SER A 375 -17.84 -8.08 -13.84
N GLN A 376 -16.99 -8.25 -12.80
CA GLN A 376 -17.40 -8.41 -11.41
C GLN A 376 -17.95 -7.11 -10.79
N GLY A 377 -17.69 -5.96 -11.42
CA GLY A 377 -18.19 -4.66 -10.95
C GLY A 377 -17.12 -3.73 -10.39
N PHE A 378 -15.84 -4.03 -10.55
CA PHE A 378 -14.80 -3.07 -10.20
C PHE A 378 -14.85 -1.85 -11.11
N ASP A 379 -14.63 -0.67 -10.54
CA ASP A 379 -14.66 0.61 -11.24
C ASP A 379 -13.31 0.95 -11.88
N GLY A 380 -12.25 0.31 -11.42
CA GLY A 380 -10.88 0.50 -11.90
C GLY A 380 -9.94 -0.58 -11.37
N THR A 381 -8.66 -0.46 -11.72
CA THR A 381 -7.63 -1.45 -11.41
C THR A 381 -6.25 -0.84 -11.31
N TRP A 382 -5.29 -1.57 -10.72
CA TRP A 382 -3.89 -1.18 -10.64
C TRP A 382 -3.00 -1.88 -11.68
N THR A 383 -1.98 -1.16 -12.15
CA THR A 383 -0.87 -1.68 -12.93
C THR A 383 0.45 -1.19 -12.34
N ALA A 384 1.49 -2.03 -12.33
CA ALA A 384 2.83 -1.67 -11.88
C ALA A 384 3.78 -1.30 -13.05
N HIS A 385 3.33 -1.41 -14.29
CA HIS A 385 4.17 -1.13 -15.46
C HIS A 385 3.39 -0.34 -16.53
N PRO A 386 3.97 0.75 -17.11
CA PRO A 386 3.29 1.58 -18.11
C PRO A 386 2.78 0.80 -19.33
N GLY A 387 3.54 -0.22 -19.75
CA GLY A 387 3.16 -1.09 -20.89
C GLY A 387 1.87 -1.88 -20.70
N LEU A 388 1.31 -1.92 -19.50
CA LEU A 388 0.05 -2.61 -19.20
C LEU A 388 -1.18 -1.70 -19.26
N VAL A 389 -0.99 -0.38 -19.23
CA VAL A 389 -2.08 0.60 -19.11
C VAL A 389 -3.08 0.48 -20.24
N THR A 390 -2.63 0.38 -21.49
CA THR A 390 -3.51 0.27 -22.66
C THR A 390 -4.34 -1.02 -22.62
N THR A 391 -3.72 -2.14 -22.22
CA THR A 391 -4.41 -3.44 -22.13
C THR A 391 -5.46 -3.43 -21.01
N ALA A 392 -5.11 -2.90 -19.84
CA ALA A 392 -6.03 -2.77 -18.72
C ALA A 392 -7.19 -1.82 -19.05
N ARG A 393 -6.90 -0.67 -19.69
CA ARG A 393 -7.92 0.28 -20.13
C ARG A 393 -8.91 -0.36 -21.09
N ALA A 394 -8.44 -1.06 -22.12
CA ALA A 394 -9.31 -1.70 -23.10
C ALA A 394 -10.26 -2.73 -22.46
N ALA A 395 -9.80 -3.42 -21.41
CA ALA A 395 -10.64 -4.36 -20.67
C ALA A 395 -11.79 -3.66 -19.90
N PHE A 396 -11.50 -2.52 -19.28
CA PHE A 396 -12.51 -1.72 -18.56
C PHE A 396 -13.43 -0.96 -19.54
N ASP A 397 -12.90 -0.42 -20.63
CA ASP A 397 -13.69 0.27 -21.68
C ASP A 397 -14.76 -0.64 -22.26
N ALA A 398 -14.46 -1.91 -22.45
CA ALA A 398 -15.40 -2.89 -22.96
C ALA A 398 -16.62 -3.12 -22.03
N VAL A 399 -16.49 -2.86 -20.74
CA VAL A 399 -17.56 -3.03 -19.75
C VAL A 399 -18.23 -1.70 -19.41
N LEU A 400 -17.44 -0.66 -19.17
CA LEU A 400 -17.91 0.67 -18.76
C LEU A 400 -18.50 1.45 -19.93
N GLY A 401 -18.05 1.19 -21.16
CA GLY A 401 -18.44 1.99 -22.32
C GLY A 401 -18.09 3.47 -22.12
N GLY A 402 -19.10 4.34 -22.21
CA GLY A 402 -18.94 5.78 -21.98
C GLY A 402 -19.02 6.23 -20.52
N ALA A 403 -19.29 5.33 -19.58
CA ALA A 403 -19.35 5.68 -18.16
C ALA A 403 -17.95 5.74 -17.55
N THR A 404 -17.76 6.58 -16.53
CA THR A 404 -16.50 6.68 -15.78
C THR A 404 -16.37 5.62 -14.70
N ASP A 405 -17.48 5.07 -14.23
CA ASP A 405 -17.57 4.05 -13.19
C ASP A 405 -18.85 3.22 -13.32
N GLN A 406 -19.00 2.21 -12.49
CA GLN A 406 -20.21 1.40 -12.39
C GLN A 406 -20.78 1.33 -10.96
N ARG A 407 -20.51 2.33 -10.11
CA ARG A 407 -21.03 2.43 -8.73
C ARG A 407 -22.55 2.38 -8.63
N GLY A 408 -23.26 2.75 -9.71
CA GLY A 408 -24.71 2.60 -9.83
C GLY A 408 -25.18 1.17 -10.05
N ARG A 409 -24.29 0.27 -10.48
CA ARG A 409 -24.59 -1.13 -10.68
C ARG A 409 -24.65 -1.83 -9.31
N ARG A 410 -25.76 -2.47 -9.05
CA ARG A 410 -25.86 -3.39 -7.92
C ARG A 410 -25.66 -4.79 -8.46
N PRO A 411 -24.51 -5.42 -8.21
CA PRO A 411 -24.34 -6.80 -8.61
C PRO A 411 -25.45 -7.62 -7.89
N GLU A 412 -25.99 -8.62 -8.57
CA GLU A 412 -26.79 -9.67 -7.92
C GLU A 412 -25.84 -10.45 -7.01
N SER A 413 -25.47 -9.85 -5.87
CA SER A 413 -24.47 -10.41 -5.00
C SER A 413 -25.08 -11.46 -4.10
N ARG A 414 -24.52 -12.66 -4.15
CA ARG A 414 -24.63 -13.63 -3.06
C ARG A 414 -24.27 -12.91 -1.76
N THR A 415 -25.09 -13.08 -0.73
CA THR A 415 -24.74 -12.60 0.61
C THR A 415 -23.51 -13.37 1.09
N VAL A 416 -22.37 -12.67 1.17
CA VAL A 416 -21.12 -13.26 1.66
C VAL A 416 -21.21 -13.46 3.17
N GLN A 417 -20.96 -14.70 3.62
CA GLN A 417 -20.91 -15.07 5.02
C GLN A 417 -19.47 -15.04 5.54
N ALA A 418 -19.30 -14.93 6.86
CA ALA A 418 -17.97 -14.97 7.48
C ALA A 418 -17.19 -16.25 7.10
N ALA A 419 -17.86 -17.37 7.01
CA ALA A 419 -17.25 -18.65 6.60
C ALA A 419 -16.71 -18.63 5.17
N ASP A 420 -17.35 -17.88 4.24
CA ASP A 420 -16.89 -17.78 2.85
C ASP A 420 -15.51 -17.08 2.75
N LEU A 421 -15.26 -16.09 3.63
CA LEU A 421 -13.97 -15.37 3.70
C LEU A 421 -12.84 -16.20 4.33
N LEU A 422 -13.19 -17.23 5.10
CA LEU A 422 -12.26 -18.07 5.85
C LEU A 422 -12.08 -19.47 5.24
N ASP A 423 -12.75 -19.78 4.14
CA ASP A 423 -12.69 -21.11 3.52
C ASP A 423 -11.42 -21.31 2.67
N THR A 424 -10.28 -21.35 3.35
CA THR A 424 -9.00 -21.67 2.72
C THR A 424 -8.91 -23.12 2.28
N ARG A 425 -9.76 -24.03 2.79
CA ARG A 425 -9.79 -25.46 2.44
C ARG A 425 -10.41 -25.74 1.07
N GLY A 426 -11.21 -24.78 0.55
CA GLY A 426 -11.76 -24.85 -0.81
C GLY A 426 -10.75 -24.51 -1.91
N VAL A 427 -9.51 -24.20 -1.56
CA VAL A 427 -8.45 -23.89 -2.54
C VAL A 427 -7.93 -25.20 -3.12
N THR A 428 -7.99 -25.30 -4.44
CA THR A 428 -7.36 -26.40 -5.19
C THR A 428 -5.95 -25.98 -5.59
N GLY A 429 -4.98 -26.87 -5.37
CA GLY A 429 -3.56 -26.64 -5.69
C GLY A 429 -2.66 -27.34 -4.67
N ASP A 430 -1.44 -27.58 -5.08
CA ASP A 430 -0.42 -28.23 -4.29
C ASP A 430 0.69 -27.25 -3.90
N VAL A 431 1.50 -27.64 -2.94
CA VAL A 431 2.82 -27.08 -2.74
C VAL A 431 3.77 -27.89 -3.61
N THR A 432 4.56 -27.23 -4.46
CA THR A 432 5.48 -27.89 -5.39
C THR A 432 6.93 -27.50 -5.13
N ASP A 433 7.89 -28.33 -5.55
CA ASP A 433 9.32 -28.00 -5.46
C ASP A 433 9.62 -26.69 -6.24
N ALA A 434 8.94 -26.46 -7.37
CA ALA A 434 9.04 -25.24 -8.14
C ALA A 434 8.50 -24.02 -7.37
N GLY A 435 7.39 -24.19 -6.64
CA GLY A 435 6.81 -23.13 -5.80
C GLY A 435 7.72 -22.75 -4.64
N VAL A 436 8.35 -23.74 -3.97
CA VAL A 436 9.35 -23.51 -2.91
C VAL A 436 10.52 -22.70 -3.47
N ARG A 437 11.10 -23.12 -4.59
CA ARG A 437 12.23 -22.44 -5.26
C ARG A 437 11.86 -21.01 -5.68
N THR A 438 10.66 -20.81 -6.24
CA THR A 438 10.17 -19.48 -6.62
C THR A 438 10.13 -18.56 -5.42
N ASN A 439 9.58 -19.00 -4.29
CA ASN A 439 9.49 -18.18 -3.09
C ASN A 439 10.88 -17.83 -2.52
N VAL A 440 11.84 -18.75 -2.55
CA VAL A 440 13.23 -18.47 -2.15
C VAL A 440 13.84 -17.42 -3.07
N THR A 441 13.69 -17.56 -4.38
CA THR A 441 14.26 -16.65 -5.39
C THR A 441 13.68 -15.24 -5.25
N VAL A 442 12.35 -15.13 -5.15
CA VAL A 442 11.67 -13.85 -5.01
C VAL A 442 12.08 -13.16 -3.71
N ALA A 443 12.05 -13.86 -2.58
CA ALA A 443 12.40 -13.27 -1.30
C ALA A 443 13.87 -12.80 -1.26
N LEU A 444 14.83 -13.63 -1.72
CA LEU A 444 16.25 -13.25 -1.73
C LEU A 444 16.52 -12.04 -2.64
N ARG A 445 16.05 -12.09 -3.89
CA ARG A 445 16.31 -11.02 -4.87
C ARG A 445 15.61 -9.73 -4.50
N TYR A 446 14.40 -9.81 -3.94
CA TYR A 446 13.70 -8.64 -3.44
C TYR A 446 14.46 -8.00 -2.27
N LEU A 447 14.85 -8.80 -1.27
CA LEU A 447 15.59 -8.29 -0.10
C LEU A 447 16.90 -7.62 -0.51
N GLU A 448 17.62 -8.17 -1.48
CA GLU A 448 18.84 -7.56 -2.00
C GLU A 448 18.58 -6.18 -2.62
N GLY A 449 17.57 -6.08 -3.50
CA GLY A 449 17.17 -4.80 -4.08
C GLY A 449 16.72 -3.80 -3.01
N TRP A 450 15.89 -4.24 -2.07
CA TRP A 450 15.38 -3.42 -0.99
C TRP A 450 16.49 -2.86 -0.10
N LEU A 451 17.50 -3.67 0.23
CA LEU A 451 18.68 -3.25 0.99
C LEU A 451 19.51 -2.19 0.23
N ARG A 452 19.51 -2.21 -1.09
CA ARG A 452 20.15 -1.19 -1.94
C ARG A 452 19.28 0.05 -2.17
N GLY A 453 18.10 0.13 -1.58
CA GLY A 453 17.18 1.26 -1.77
C GLY A 453 16.20 1.09 -2.94
N VAL A 454 16.10 -0.10 -3.55
CA VAL A 454 15.15 -0.39 -4.64
C VAL A 454 13.96 -1.16 -4.10
N GLY A 455 12.81 -0.52 -3.98
CA GLY A 455 11.59 -1.13 -3.40
C GLY A 455 10.68 -1.85 -4.40
N ALA A 456 10.88 -1.66 -5.70
CA ALA A 456 10.19 -2.37 -6.77
C ALA A 456 11.23 -3.05 -7.66
N VAL A 457 11.28 -4.38 -7.67
CA VAL A 457 12.35 -5.16 -8.29
C VAL A 457 11.79 -6.03 -9.41
N ALA A 458 12.43 -5.99 -10.59
CA ALA A 458 12.08 -6.87 -11.69
C ALA A 458 12.65 -8.28 -11.43
N ILE A 459 11.76 -9.26 -11.26
CA ILE A 459 12.11 -10.66 -11.00
C ILE A 459 11.26 -11.55 -11.91
N ASP A 460 11.92 -12.33 -12.76
CA ASP A 460 11.30 -13.35 -13.62
C ASP A 460 10.07 -12.83 -14.39
N GLY A 461 10.19 -11.62 -14.98
CA GLY A 461 9.14 -10.99 -15.80
C GLY A 461 8.03 -10.31 -15.02
N HIS A 462 8.20 -10.12 -13.70
CA HIS A 462 7.25 -9.42 -12.84
C HIS A 462 7.91 -8.29 -12.05
N VAL A 463 7.15 -7.26 -11.75
CA VAL A 463 7.51 -6.29 -10.70
C VAL A 463 7.12 -6.91 -9.36
N GLU A 464 8.11 -7.16 -8.52
CA GLU A 464 7.92 -7.64 -7.14
C GLU A 464 8.16 -6.48 -6.16
N ASP A 465 7.32 -6.38 -5.13
CA ASP A 465 7.37 -5.35 -4.08
C ASP A 465 7.39 -5.98 -2.68
N ALA A 466 7.28 -5.18 -1.62
CA ALA A 466 7.30 -5.71 -0.26
C ALA A 466 6.18 -6.73 0.00
N ALA A 467 4.99 -6.54 -0.58
CA ALA A 467 3.86 -7.46 -0.38
C ALA A 467 4.15 -8.85 -0.96
N THR A 468 4.83 -8.92 -2.11
CA THR A 468 5.18 -10.20 -2.75
C THR A 468 6.33 -10.91 -2.05
N ALA A 469 7.28 -10.18 -1.47
CA ALA A 469 8.31 -10.75 -0.60
C ALA A 469 7.71 -11.28 0.71
N GLU A 470 6.73 -10.56 1.29
CA GLU A 470 6.02 -10.98 2.50
C GLU A 470 5.27 -12.29 2.30
N ILE A 471 4.51 -12.44 1.21
CA ILE A 471 3.80 -13.71 0.96
C ILE A 471 4.79 -14.84 0.69
N SER A 472 5.88 -14.60 -0.05
CA SER A 472 6.87 -15.64 -0.36
C SER A 472 7.55 -16.17 0.90
N ARG A 473 8.08 -15.30 1.78
CA ARG A 473 8.67 -15.73 3.04
C ARG A 473 7.66 -16.40 3.98
N ALA A 474 6.41 -15.88 3.99
CA ALA A 474 5.39 -16.40 4.88
C ALA A 474 4.93 -17.81 4.48
N GLN A 475 4.84 -18.11 3.18
CA GLN A 475 4.57 -19.46 2.69
C GLN A 475 5.70 -20.42 3.07
N LEU A 476 6.96 -20.04 2.86
CA LEU A 476 8.11 -20.87 3.27
C LEU A 476 8.08 -21.15 4.77
N TRP A 477 7.88 -20.12 5.59
CA TRP A 477 7.75 -20.29 7.04
C TRP A 477 6.60 -21.25 7.40
N GLN A 478 5.44 -21.08 6.76
CA GLN A 478 4.25 -21.90 7.01
C GLN A 478 4.48 -23.35 6.62
N TRP A 479 5.09 -23.61 5.46
CA TRP A 479 5.37 -24.96 4.96
C TRP A 479 6.38 -25.70 5.83
N ILE A 480 7.45 -25.02 6.26
CA ILE A 480 8.43 -25.55 7.22
C ILE A 480 7.75 -25.90 8.55
N HIS A 481 6.99 -24.95 9.10
CA HIS A 481 6.40 -25.08 10.44
C HIS A 481 5.36 -26.20 10.52
N HIS A 482 4.70 -26.51 9.43
CA HIS A 482 3.68 -27.56 9.36
C HIS A 482 4.18 -28.88 8.73
N GLY A 483 5.46 -29.03 8.44
CA GLY A 483 6.03 -30.25 7.84
C GLY A 483 5.35 -30.58 6.50
N THR A 484 5.14 -29.57 5.67
CA THR A 484 4.43 -29.73 4.39
C THR A 484 5.28 -30.54 3.42
N VAL A 485 4.65 -31.50 2.72
CA VAL A 485 5.29 -32.31 1.67
C VAL A 485 4.80 -31.79 0.32
N THR A 486 5.74 -31.59 -0.61
CA THR A 486 5.42 -31.15 -1.99
C THR A 486 4.74 -32.25 -2.79
N ALA A 487 4.13 -31.88 -3.90
CA ALA A 487 3.51 -32.83 -4.83
C ALA A 487 4.53 -33.88 -5.37
N GLU A 488 5.80 -33.51 -5.43
CA GLU A 488 6.92 -34.37 -5.84
C GLU A 488 7.42 -35.29 -4.71
N GLY A 489 6.93 -35.09 -3.47
CA GLY A 489 7.27 -35.92 -2.32
C GLY A 489 8.41 -35.38 -1.46
N THR A 490 8.86 -34.15 -1.68
CA THR A 490 9.91 -33.49 -0.89
C THR A 490 9.31 -32.86 0.37
N GLU A 491 9.82 -33.20 1.55
CA GLU A 491 9.44 -32.49 2.77
C GLU A 491 10.10 -31.10 2.82
N VAL A 492 9.30 -30.06 3.00
CA VAL A 492 9.79 -28.68 3.09
C VAL A 492 10.34 -28.44 4.51
N THR A 493 11.62 -28.70 4.67
CA THR A 493 12.33 -28.49 5.94
C THR A 493 13.17 -27.23 5.92
N ARG A 494 13.59 -26.76 7.09
CA ARG A 494 14.56 -25.66 7.22
C ARG A 494 15.83 -25.96 6.39
N GLY A 495 16.38 -27.18 6.52
CA GLY A 495 17.59 -27.57 5.78
C GLY A 495 17.40 -27.52 4.27
N HIS A 496 16.27 -28.02 3.77
CA HIS A 496 15.95 -27.97 2.34
C HIS A 496 15.85 -26.53 1.82
N VAL A 497 15.19 -25.62 2.56
CA VAL A 497 15.10 -24.21 2.17
C VAL A 497 16.47 -23.50 2.27
N GLU A 498 17.32 -23.85 3.23
CA GLU A 498 18.71 -23.35 3.29
C GLU A 498 19.54 -23.80 2.08
N GLU A 499 19.44 -25.05 1.67
CA GLU A 499 20.11 -25.57 0.45
C GLU A 499 19.66 -24.79 -0.79
N LEU A 500 18.35 -24.57 -0.95
CA LEU A 500 17.81 -23.77 -2.07
C LEU A 500 18.26 -22.30 -2.01
N LEU A 501 18.38 -21.73 -0.80
CA LEU A 501 18.91 -20.38 -0.62
C LEU A 501 20.36 -20.28 -1.07
N ASP A 502 21.19 -21.24 -0.66
CA ASP A 502 22.62 -21.26 -1.01
C ASP A 502 22.81 -21.50 -2.53
N GLU A 503 22.02 -22.39 -3.15
CA GLU A 503 21.99 -22.59 -4.61
C GLU A 503 21.58 -21.29 -5.34
N THR A 504 20.51 -20.64 -4.85
CA THR A 504 20.00 -19.40 -5.45
C THR A 504 21.03 -18.28 -5.31
N LEU A 505 21.70 -18.17 -4.16
CA LEU A 505 22.75 -17.19 -3.89
C LEU A 505 23.98 -17.43 -4.81
N ALA A 506 24.40 -18.67 -4.96
CA ALA A 506 25.53 -19.04 -5.83
C ALA A 506 25.25 -18.75 -7.32
N ALA A 507 23.99 -18.79 -7.75
CA ALA A 507 23.58 -18.49 -9.11
C ALA A 507 23.49 -16.98 -9.40
N GLN A 508 23.56 -16.09 -8.38
CA GLN A 508 23.47 -14.66 -8.60
C GLN A 508 24.76 -14.10 -9.23
N ARG A 509 24.57 -13.18 -10.16
CA ARG A 509 25.68 -12.37 -10.68
C ARG A 509 26.11 -11.37 -9.61
N ARG A 510 27.30 -11.59 -9.04
CA ARG A 510 27.86 -10.72 -7.99
C ARG A 510 28.46 -9.46 -8.59
N THR A 511 28.25 -8.34 -7.91
CA THR A 511 28.86 -7.03 -8.22
C THR A 511 29.51 -6.45 -6.97
N ALA A 512 30.33 -5.41 -7.10
CA ALA A 512 31.00 -4.80 -5.95
C ALA A 512 30.02 -4.16 -4.95
N ASP A 513 28.85 -3.72 -5.44
CA ASP A 513 27.85 -2.98 -4.66
C ASP A 513 26.63 -3.84 -4.33
N ASP A 514 26.66 -5.17 -4.62
CA ASP A 514 25.54 -6.03 -4.25
C ASP A 514 25.50 -6.26 -2.72
N ARG A 515 24.30 -6.55 -2.23
CA ARG A 515 24.05 -6.83 -0.81
C ARG A 515 23.48 -8.22 -0.60
N PHE A 516 23.79 -9.19 -1.48
CA PHE A 516 23.25 -10.56 -1.39
C PHE A 516 23.61 -11.28 -0.08
N ASP A 517 24.79 -11.07 0.49
CA ASP A 517 25.17 -11.73 1.74
C ASP A 517 24.36 -11.18 2.93
N GLU A 518 24.02 -9.90 2.92
CA GLU A 518 23.14 -9.30 3.90
C GLU A 518 21.68 -9.75 3.69
N ALA A 519 21.24 -9.78 2.42
CA ALA A 519 19.92 -10.27 2.06
C ALA A 519 19.72 -11.73 2.50
N ALA A 520 20.72 -12.58 2.31
CA ALA A 520 20.68 -13.97 2.78
C ALA A 520 20.63 -14.08 4.31
N ARG A 521 21.34 -13.22 5.04
CA ARG A 521 21.21 -13.17 6.51
C ARG A 521 19.82 -12.72 6.94
N MET A 522 19.31 -11.65 6.33
CA MET A 522 17.96 -11.16 6.59
C MET A 522 16.90 -12.19 6.22
N PHE A 523 17.05 -12.88 5.07
CA PHE A 523 16.14 -13.97 4.68
C PHE A 523 16.06 -15.04 5.77
N ARG A 524 17.21 -15.52 6.29
CA ARG A 524 17.24 -16.52 7.37
C ARG A 524 16.49 -16.03 8.61
N ALA A 525 16.72 -14.80 9.03
CA ALA A 525 16.08 -14.23 10.21
C ALA A 525 14.57 -14.05 10.07
N VAL A 526 14.06 -13.68 8.88
CA VAL A 526 12.62 -13.41 8.69
C VAL A 526 11.82 -14.60 8.17
N THR A 527 12.50 -15.67 7.69
CA THR A 527 11.86 -16.83 7.04
C THR A 527 12.09 -18.14 7.80
N LEU A 528 13.30 -18.37 8.31
CA LEU A 528 13.70 -19.67 8.87
C LEU A 528 13.64 -19.73 10.39
N ASP A 529 13.63 -18.59 11.09
CA ASP A 529 13.53 -18.57 12.54
C ASP A 529 12.12 -18.96 13.01
N GLU A 530 12.05 -19.52 14.23
CA GLU A 530 10.78 -19.89 14.85
C GLU A 530 9.88 -18.67 15.07
N ASP A 531 10.50 -17.53 15.46
CA ASP A 531 9.80 -16.27 15.60
C ASP A 531 9.45 -15.68 14.22
N PHE A 532 8.15 -15.56 13.98
CA PHE A 532 7.64 -14.97 12.75
C PHE A 532 7.49 -13.44 12.90
N PRO A 533 8.37 -12.62 12.32
CA PRO A 533 8.23 -11.17 12.34
C PRO A 533 6.90 -10.72 11.73
N THR A 534 6.24 -9.76 12.37
CA THR A 534 4.93 -9.26 11.91
C THR A 534 4.99 -8.69 10.49
N PHE A 535 6.10 -8.04 10.15
CA PHE A 535 6.51 -7.61 8.82
C PHE A 535 8.02 -7.69 8.70
N LEU A 536 8.54 -8.12 7.55
CA LEU A 536 9.98 -8.18 7.27
C LEU A 536 10.63 -6.78 7.30
N THR A 537 9.86 -5.78 6.89
CA THR A 537 10.31 -4.38 6.83
C THR A 537 10.58 -3.78 8.20
N VAL A 538 9.97 -4.28 9.28
CA VAL A 538 10.16 -3.72 10.63
C VAL A 538 11.57 -4.02 11.18
N PRO A 539 12.02 -5.29 11.31
CA PRO A 539 13.39 -5.56 11.72
C PRO A 539 14.40 -5.11 10.67
N GLY A 540 14.14 -5.36 9.38
CA GLY A 540 15.04 -5.01 8.30
C GLY A 540 15.36 -3.51 8.23
N TYR A 541 14.35 -2.64 8.41
CA TYR A 541 14.56 -1.20 8.47
C TYR A 541 15.49 -0.80 9.61
N VAL A 542 15.22 -1.32 10.81
CA VAL A 542 15.99 -0.96 12.01
C VAL A 542 17.43 -1.42 11.93
N GLU A 543 17.66 -2.59 11.36
CA GLU A 543 18.98 -3.22 11.32
C GLU A 543 19.85 -2.72 10.16
N HIS A 544 19.24 -2.41 9.00
CA HIS A 544 20.00 -2.24 7.76
C HIS A 544 19.86 -0.86 7.09
N LEU A 545 18.79 -0.10 7.36
CA LEU A 545 18.49 1.13 6.62
C LEU A 545 18.55 2.42 7.48
N VAL A 546 18.81 2.29 8.78
CA VAL A 546 18.88 3.46 9.66
C VAL A 546 20.30 4.00 9.73
N GLU A 547 20.50 5.19 9.18
CA GLU A 547 21.76 5.94 9.22
C GLU A 547 21.58 7.18 10.09
N LEU A 548 22.12 7.18 11.30
CA LEU A 548 22.03 8.32 12.20
C LEU A 548 23.35 9.08 12.23
N THR A 549 23.26 10.40 12.06
CA THR A 549 24.40 11.29 12.33
C THR A 549 24.47 11.55 13.82
N HIS A 550 25.62 11.26 14.41
CA HIS A 550 25.93 11.71 15.78
C HIS A 550 26.15 13.23 15.74
N ARG A 551 25.11 14.03 16.02
CA ARG A 551 25.24 15.45 16.30
C ARG A 551 25.15 15.70 17.80
#